data_2e10e187f6169f4f7fc8d35668a4b023
#
_entry.id   2e10e187f6169f4f7fc8d35668a4b023
#
_cell.length_a   1.000
_cell.length_b   1.000
_cell.length_c   1.000
_cell.angle_alpha   90.00
_cell.angle_beta   90.00
_cell.angle_gamma   90.00
#
_symmetry.space_group_name_H-M   'P 1'
#
loop_
_entity.id
_entity.type
_entity.pdbx_description
1 polymer ?
#
loop_
_entity_poly.entity_id
_entity_poly.type
_entity_poly.pdbx_seq_one_letter_code
_entity_poly.pdbx_strand_id
1 'polypeptide(L)'
;GEALIEADYDTRSIIVITDEDTNTHISDIIKTMDHPVPQVLIKVVFLEVTYRDDSDIGLELTINADNGGRNGGVFNTFFGLPAQAEGGFYRLLEDDVELTLRALAEKGKLEVLSRPSILTRNNQEAVITVGKRVPLITGSRYTDEGDTINTIEYQNIGIILRVTPFITQEGLVELILAPEISSFTDESVPLTNNVDTPVFAIRSADTVVRTPNGQTVVIGGMMEDSNLETVTKVPLLGDI
;
A
#
# COMPACT_ATOMS: atom_id res chain seq x y z
N GLY A 1 11.74 2.75 -61.46
CA GLY A 1 13.08 3.15 -61.06
C GLY A 1 13.53 2.37 -59.82
N GLU A 2 14.79 2.08 -59.67
CA GLU A 2 15.36 1.56 -58.43
C GLU A 2 15.62 2.75 -57.47
N ALA A 3 15.22 2.62 -56.23
CA ALA A 3 15.49 3.62 -55.20
C ALA A 3 16.41 3.05 -54.14
N LEU A 4 17.50 3.76 -53.82
CA LEU A 4 18.35 3.46 -52.67
C LEU A 4 17.90 4.39 -51.54
N ILE A 5 17.47 3.78 -50.41
CA ILE A 5 17.00 4.48 -49.22
C ILE A 5 17.88 4.09 -48.05
N GLU A 6 18.53 5.07 -47.42
CA GLU A 6 19.36 4.89 -46.24
C GLU A 6 18.94 5.84 -45.13
N ALA A 7 18.83 5.31 -43.89
CA ALA A 7 18.47 6.12 -42.72
C ALA A 7 19.71 6.51 -41.94
N ASP A 8 19.88 7.80 -41.72
CA ASP A 8 20.88 8.36 -40.81
C ASP A 8 20.23 8.63 -39.44
N TYR A 9 20.53 7.79 -38.47
CA TYR A 9 19.96 7.87 -37.12
C TYR A 9 20.55 9.02 -36.29
N ASP A 10 21.76 9.47 -36.59
CA ASP A 10 22.43 10.56 -35.87
C ASP A 10 21.82 11.91 -36.21
N THR A 11 21.60 12.16 -37.48
CA THR A 11 20.95 13.40 -37.96
C THR A 11 19.44 13.29 -38.07
N ARG A 12 18.86 12.10 -37.87
CA ARG A 12 17.42 11.77 -38.04
C ARG A 12 16.90 12.15 -39.44
N SER A 13 17.71 11.86 -40.46
CA SER A 13 17.36 12.10 -41.84
C SER A 13 17.36 10.82 -42.66
N ILE A 14 16.67 10.87 -43.78
CA ILE A 14 16.60 9.79 -44.76
C ILE A 14 17.27 10.31 -46.03
N ILE A 15 18.25 9.55 -46.53
CA ILE A 15 18.89 9.81 -47.81
C ILE A 15 18.22 8.92 -48.85
N VAL A 16 17.70 9.57 -49.89
CA VAL A 16 17.04 8.87 -51.01
C VAL A 16 17.77 9.21 -52.30
N ILE A 17 18.23 8.18 -53.01
CA ILE A 17 18.87 8.30 -54.32
C ILE A 17 18.01 7.54 -55.32
N THR A 18 17.35 8.27 -56.23
CA THR A 18 16.41 7.72 -57.21
C THR A 18 16.18 8.72 -58.38
N ASP A 19 15.39 8.32 -59.36
CA ASP A 19 14.90 9.20 -60.41
C ASP A 19 13.86 10.23 -59.91
N GLU A 20 13.63 11.32 -60.66
CA GLU A 20 12.82 12.46 -60.23
C GLU A 20 11.36 12.09 -59.96
N ASP A 21 10.76 11.25 -60.80
CA ASP A 21 9.37 10.80 -60.65
C ASP A 21 9.19 9.95 -59.36
N THR A 22 10.08 9.00 -59.13
CA THR A 22 10.07 8.15 -57.94
C THR A 22 10.35 8.97 -56.66
N ASN A 23 11.25 9.96 -56.74
CA ASN A 23 11.56 10.86 -55.61
C ASN A 23 10.32 11.67 -55.19
N THR A 24 9.53 12.14 -56.12
CA THR A 24 8.31 12.88 -55.81
C THR A 24 7.31 12.00 -55.04
N HIS A 25 7.10 10.75 -55.50
CA HIS A 25 6.24 9.81 -54.80
C HIS A 25 6.73 9.47 -53.39
N ILE A 26 8.02 9.20 -53.25
CA ILE A 26 8.64 8.90 -51.95
C ILE A 26 8.52 10.09 -50.99
N SER A 27 8.78 11.31 -51.49
CA SER A 27 8.64 12.54 -50.69
C SER A 27 7.22 12.74 -50.19
N ASP A 28 6.21 12.49 -51.03
CA ASP A 28 4.80 12.62 -50.60
C ASP A 28 4.40 11.56 -49.57
N ILE A 29 4.90 10.33 -49.74
CA ILE A 29 4.69 9.28 -48.75
C ILE A 29 5.34 9.66 -47.41
N ILE A 30 6.59 10.11 -47.46
CA ILE A 30 7.31 10.52 -46.22
C ILE A 30 6.57 11.69 -45.53
N LYS A 31 6.18 12.73 -46.27
CA LYS A 31 5.41 13.84 -45.70
C LYS A 31 4.07 13.40 -45.09
N THR A 32 3.45 12.40 -45.65
CA THR A 32 2.20 11.83 -45.11
C THR A 32 2.44 10.99 -43.83
N MET A 33 3.62 10.40 -43.71
CA MET A 33 3.97 9.54 -42.56
C MET A 33 4.67 10.31 -41.43
N ASP A 34 5.34 11.42 -41.75
CA ASP A 34 6.11 12.22 -40.80
C ASP A 34 5.20 13.15 -39.99
N HIS A 35 4.52 12.55 -38.99
CA HIS A 35 3.69 13.30 -38.06
C HIS A 35 4.36 13.35 -36.71
N PRO A 36 4.23 14.47 -35.95
CA PRO A 36 4.66 14.50 -34.57
C PRO A 36 3.90 13.47 -33.74
N VAL A 37 4.62 12.59 -33.06
CA VAL A 37 4.01 11.58 -32.20
C VAL A 37 3.32 12.27 -31.02
N PRO A 38 2.02 12.13 -30.84
CA PRO A 38 1.31 12.77 -29.74
C PRO A 38 1.74 12.20 -28.40
N GLN A 39 1.65 13.04 -27.36
CA GLN A 39 1.99 12.71 -25.99
C GLN A 39 0.75 12.70 -25.10
N VAL A 40 0.76 11.86 -24.09
CA VAL A 40 -0.32 11.72 -23.12
C VAL A 40 0.23 11.98 -21.72
N LEU A 41 -0.41 12.90 -21.00
CA LEU A 41 -0.19 13.09 -19.56
C LEU A 41 -1.18 12.24 -18.80
N ILE A 42 -0.68 11.22 -18.12
CA ILE A 42 -1.47 10.30 -17.31
C ILE A 42 -1.35 10.70 -15.85
N LYS A 43 -2.49 10.86 -15.17
CA LYS A 43 -2.59 11.14 -13.74
C LYS A 43 -3.37 10.02 -13.09
N VAL A 44 -2.77 9.38 -12.09
CA VAL A 44 -3.45 8.35 -11.30
C VAL A 44 -3.69 8.90 -9.89
N VAL A 45 -4.80 8.49 -9.29
CA VAL A 45 -5.15 8.86 -7.92
C VAL A 45 -5.37 7.57 -7.15
N PHE A 46 -4.59 7.39 -6.08
CA PHE A 46 -4.81 6.37 -5.07
C PHE A 46 -5.43 7.03 -3.85
N LEU A 47 -6.58 6.53 -3.44
CA LEU A 47 -7.25 6.97 -2.23
C LEU A 47 -7.45 5.76 -1.32
N GLU A 48 -6.91 5.83 -0.11
CA GLU A 48 -7.12 4.87 0.94
C GLU A 48 -7.69 5.60 2.17
N VAL A 49 -8.79 5.09 2.70
CA VAL A 49 -9.42 5.64 3.89
C VAL A 49 -9.62 4.52 4.89
N THR A 50 -8.96 4.62 6.03
CA THR A 50 -9.10 3.68 7.14
C THR A 50 -9.86 4.35 8.28
N TYR A 51 -10.93 3.71 8.73
CA TYR A 51 -11.65 4.08 9.93
C TYR A 51 -11.36 3.06 11.03
N ARG A 52 -11.08 3.56 12.23
CA ARG A 52 -10.96 2.74 13.43
C ARG A 52 -11.96 3.26 14.46
N ASP A 53 -12.75 2.36 15.02
CA ASP A 53 -13.69 2.65 16.10
C ASP A 53 -13.49 1.56 17.15
N ASP A 54 -12.64 1.84 18.14
CA ASP A 54 -12.30 0.91 19.19
C ASP A 54 -13.04 1.31 20.47
N SER A 55 -13.73 0.35 21.11
CA SER A 55 -14.36 0.54 22.42
C SER A 55 -13.90 -0.54 23.39
N ASP A 56 -13.47 -0.13 24.57
CA ASP A 56 -13.05 -1.00 25.66
C ASP A 56 -13.82 -0.63 26.94
N ILE A 57 -14.62 -1.57 27.43
CA ILE A 57 -15.38 -1.41 28.67
C ILE A 57 -15.02 -2.57 29.59
N GLY A 58 -14.45 -2.26 30.76
CA GLY A 58 -14.01 -3.26 31.72
C GLY A 58 -14.52 -2.95 33.12
N LEU A 59 -14.94 -3.97 33.85
CA LEU A 59 -15.33 -3.94 35.26
C LEU A 59 -14.50 -4.97 36.03
N GLU A 60 -13.84 -4.51 37.08
CA GLU A 60 -13.07 -5.36 37.99
C GLU A 60 -13.55 -5.17 39.42
N LEU A 61 -13.82 -6.27 40.13
CA LEU A 61 -14.29 -6.28 41.50
C LEU A 61 -13.32 -7.06 42.38
N THR A 62 -12.85 -6.44 43.45
CA THR A 62 -12.09 -7.09 44.49
C THR A 62 -12.84 -6.98 45.80
N ILE A 63 -13.09 -8.09 46.49
CA ILE A 63 -13.69 -8.14 47.82
C ILE A 63 -12.71 -8.78 48.76
N ASN A 64 -12.33 -8.06 49.81
CA ASN A 64 -11.51 -8.53 50.91
C ASN A 64 -12.42 -8.90 52.07
N ALA A 65 -12.71 -10.18 52.26
CA ALA A 65 -13.47 -10.64 53.43
C ALA A 65 -12.50 -10.84 54.62
N ASP A 66 -12.32 -9.84 55.45
CA ASP A 66 -11.61 -9.98 56.70
C ASP A 66 -12.54 -10.54 57.79
N ASN A 67 -12.42 -11.79 58.10
CA ASN A 67 -13.19 -12.47 59.16
C ASN A 67 -12.43 -12.50 60.51
N GLY A 68 -11.87 -11.37 60.95
CA GLY A 68 -11.35 -11.24 62.34
C GLY A 68 -10.39 -12.36 62.77
N GLY A 69 -9.39 -12.69 61.93
CA GLY A 69 -8.28 -13.58 62.29
C GLY A 69 -8.45 -15.07 62.02
N ARG A 70 -9.49 -15.51 61.31
CA ARG A 70 -9.66 -16.88 60.84
C ARG A 70 -9.95 -16.91 59.32
N ASN A 71 -8.92 -17.19 58.53
CA ASN A 71 -9.01 -17.42 57.05
C ASN A 71 -9.86 -16.40 56.31
N GLY A 72 -9.44 -15.15 56.28
CA GLY A 72 -9.99 -14.16 55.38
C GLY A 72 -9.82 -14.61 53.91
N GLY A 73 -10.91 -14.66 53.15
CA GLY A 73 -10.89 -14.96 51.73
C GLY A 73 -10.80 -13.68 50.91
N VAL A 74 -9.92 -13.62 49.91
CA VAL A 74 -9.91 -12.54 48.91
C VAL A 74 -10.59 -13.09 47.66
N PHE A 75 -11.70 -12.49 47.25
CA PHE A 75 -12.30 -12.73 45.94
C PHE A 75 -11.87 -11.61 45.01
N ASN A 76 -11.24 -11.97 43.90
CA ASN A 76 -10.76 -11.01 42.92
C ASN A 76 -11.12 -11.48 41.49
N THR A 77 -11.78 -10.61 40.75
CA THR A 77 -12.05 -10.82 39.32
C THR A 77 -10.99 -10.10 38.50
N PHE A 78 -9.72 -10.53 38.65
CA PHE A 78 -8.59 -9.84 38.02
C PHE A 78 -8.57 -10.07 36.51
N PHE A 79 -8.92 -9.04 35.76
CA PHE A 79 -8.85 -9.01 34.29
C PHE A 79 -7.65 -8.23 33.76
N GLY A 80 -6.75 -7.80 34.66
CA GLY A 80 -5.55 -7.06 34.28
C GLY A 80 -5.81 -5.61 33.88
N LEU A 81 -6.84 -4.98 34.44
CA LEU A 81 -7.09 -3.56 34.22
C LEU A 81 -5.90 -2.76 34.80
N PRO A 82 -5.21 -1.92 34.01
CA PRO A 82 -4.10 -1.14 34.50
C PRO A 82 -4.57 -0.14 35.57
N ALA A 83 -3.79 0.01 36.62
CA ALA A 83 -4.09 0.94 37.71
C ALA A 83 -4.12 2.42 37.29
N GLN A 84 -3.52 2.72 36.13
CA GLN A 84 -3.59 4.02 35.45
C GLN A 84 -3.80 3.76 33.96
N ALA A 85 -4.95 4.14 33.46
CA ALA A 85 -5.32 3.99 32.03
C ALA A 85 -5.80 5.34 31.49
N GLU A 86 -5.51 5.56 30.20
CA GLU A 86 -6.15 6.64 29.46
C GLU A 86 -7.63 6.31 29.28
N GLY A 87 -8.49 7.30 29.41
CA GLY A 87 -9.95 7.16 29.29
C GLY A 87 -10.71 7.44 30.58
N GLY A 88 -11.98 7.11 30.61
CA GLY A 88 -12.83 7.21 31.79
C GLY A 88 -12.53 6.09 32.77
N PHE A 89 -12.06 6.45 33.95
CA PHE A 89 -11.72 5.53 35.00
C PHE A 89 -12.46 5.93 36.29
N TYR A 90 -13.17 5.00 36.89
CA TYR A 90 -13.84 5.18 38.17
C TYR A 90 -13.46 4.06 39.13
N ARG A 91 -12.98 4.42 40.30
CA ARG A 91 -12.57 3.48 41.35
C ARG A 91 -13.33 3.82 42.63
N LEU A 92 -14.10 2.88 43.11
CA LEU A 92 -14.75 2.95 44.42
C LEU A 92 -13.96 2.08 45.40
N LEU A 93 -13.51 2.69 46.49
CA LEU A 93 -12.83 2.03 47.59
C LEU A 93 -13.71 2.17 48.81
N GLU A 94 -14.14 1.06 49.38
CA GLU A 94 -14.74 0.95 50.70
C GLU A 94 -13.99 -0.12 51.46
N ASP A 95 -13.95 -0.11 52.78
CA ASP A 95 -13.02 -0.85 53.65
C ASP A 95 -12.65 -2.27 53.17
N ASP A 96 -13.60 -3.00 52.56
CA ASP A 96 -13.43 -4.38 52.12
C ASP A 96 -13.74 -4.62 50.62
N VAL A 97 -14.15 -3.58 49.89
CA VAL A 97 -14.61 -3.69 48.48
C VAL A 97 -13.90 -2.68 47.61
N GLU A 98 -13.26 -3.15 46.58
CA GLU A 98 -12.70 -2.32 45.51
C GLU A 98 -13.40 -2.63 44.19
N LEU A 99 -14.04 -1.63 43.60
CA LEU A 99 -14.68 -1.69 42.30
C LEU A 99 -13.97 -0.75 41.33
N THR A 100 -13.47 -1.29 40.26
CA THR A 100 -12.82 -0.54 39.19
C THR A 100 -13.64 -0.64 37.91
N LEU A 101 -14.07 0.50 37.38
CA LEU A 101 -14.73 0.63 36.10
C LEU A 101 -13.81 1.37 35.14
N ARG A 102 -13.61 0.82 33.95
CA ARG A 102 -12.90 1.45 32.86
C ARG A 102 -13.81 1.53 31.65
N ALA A 103 -13.83 2.68 31.00
CA ALA A 103 -14.47 2.88 29.72
C ALA A 103 -13.56 3.73 28.83
N LEU A 104 -13.20 3.19 27.68
CA LEU A 104 -12.39 3.86 26.66
C LEU A 104 -13.09 3.71 25.32
N ALA A 105 -13.22 4.82 24.60
CA ALA A 105 -13.65 4.83 23.21
C ALA A 105 -12.61 5.60 22.39
N GLU A 106 -12.04 4.98 21.39
CA GLU A 106 -11.06 5.58 20.50
C GLU A 106 -11.60 5.57 19.06
N LYS A 107 -11.59 6.75 18.43
CA LYS A 107 -11.98 6.90 17.02
C LYS A 107 -10.85 7.49 16.22
N GLY A 108 -10.43 6.78 15.19
CA GLY A 108 -9.37 7.20 14.30
C GLY A 108 -9.83 7.23 12.84
N LYS A 109 -9.36 8.22 12.08
CA LYS A 109 -9.49 8.28 10.63
C LYS A 109 -8.11 8.52 10.03
N LEU A 110 -7.68 7.63 9.16
CA LEU A 110 -6.48 7.81 8.34
C LEU A 110 -6.92 7.95 6.88
N GLU A 111 -6.48 9.01 6.22
CA GLU A 111 -6.71 9.23 4.80
C GLU A 111 -5.38 9.41 4.08
N VAL A 112 -5.09 8.52 3.15
CA VAL A 112 -3.90 8.58 2.31
C VAL A 112 -4.33 8.88 0.88
N LEU A 113 -3.81 9.97 0.34
CA LEU A 113 -4.06 10.40 -1.02
C LEU A 113 -2.74 10.56 -1.78
N SER A 114 -2.53 9.74 -2.81
CA SER A 114 -1.35 9.77 -3.65
C SER A 114 -1.71 10.02 -5.10
N ARG A 115 -0.98 10.91 -5.79
CA ARG A 115 -1.27 11.36 -7.15
C ARG A 115 -0.03 11.33 -8.05
N PRO A 116 0.48 10.15 -8.42
CA PRO A 116 1.56 10.07 -9.39
C PRO A 116 1.08 10.52 -10.78
N SER A 117 1.95 11.20 -11.51
CA SER A 117 1.69 11.64 -12.88
C SER A 117 2.92 11.42 -13.76
N ILE A 118 2.69 11.00 -14.99
CA ILE A 118 3.75 10.74 -15.96
C ILE A 118 3.29 11.15 -17.35
N LEU A 119 4.22 11.72 -18.12
CA LEU A 119 4.04 12.07 -19.53
C LEU A 119 4.78 11.05 -20.39
N THR A 120 4.09 10.48 -21.38
CA THR A 120 4.72 9.56 -22.32
C THR A 120 4.17 9.75 -23.73
N ARG A 121 4.90 9.26 -24.74
CA ARG A 121 4.45 9.24 -26.12
C ARG A 121 3.43 8.14 -26.36
N ASN A 122 2.64 8.33 -27.42
CA ASN A 122 1.74 7.29 -27.90
C ASN A 122 2.50 5.99 -28.17
N ASN A 123 1.95 4.85 -27.73
CA ASN A 123 2.53 3.51 -27.87
C ASN A 123 3.92 3.34 -27.26
N GLN A 124 4.22 4.09 -26.19
CA GLN A 124 5.49 3.95 -25.46
C GLN A 124 5.24 3.72 -23.98
N GLU A 125 5.78 2.61 -23.46
CA GLU A 125 5.75 2.32 -22.03
C GLU A 125 6.53 3.37 -21.25
N ALA A 126 5.97 3.79 -20.13
CA ALA A 126 6.61 4.66 -19.17
C ALA A 126 6.40 4.13 -17.75
N VAL A 127 7.43 4.28 -16.93
CA VAL A 127 7.40 3.84 -15.53
C VAL A 127 7.81 4.99 -14.63
N ILE A 128 7.02 5.26 -13.61
CA ILE A 128 7.39 6.16 -12.51
C ILE A 128 7.41 5.38 -11.20
N THR A 129 8.49 5.52 -10.44
CA THR A 129 8.66 4.92 -9.11
C THR A 129 8.91 6.02 -8.10
N VAL A 130 8.06 6.10 -7.08
CA VAL A 130 8.16 7.07 -5.99
C VAL A 130 8.12 6.31 -4.67
N GLY A 131 9.26 6.26 -3.97
CA GLY A 131 9.31 5.45 -2.74
C GLY A 131 10.70 5.39 -2.12
N LYS A 132 10.92 4.34 -1.36
CA LYS A 132 12.17 4.04 -0.66
C LYS A 132 12.73 2.71 -1.14
N ARG A 133 14.04 2.59 -1.12
CA ARG A 133 14.75 1.34 -1.39
C ARG A 133 15.16 0.72 -0.08
N VAL A 134 14.70 -0.49 0.18
CA VAL A 134 14.86 -1.15 1.47
C VAL A 134 15.72 -2.40 1.31
N PRO A 135 16.76 -2.59 2.12
CA PRO A 135 17.52 -3.82 2.14
C PRO A 135 16.72 -4.92 2.86
N LEU A 136 16.56 -6.05 2.21
CA LEU A 136 15.96 -7.26 2.77
C LEU A 136 17.01 -8.35 2.88
N ILE A 137 17.04 -9.06 3.99
CA ILE A 137 17.88 -10.22 4.17
C ILE A 137 17.15 -11.41 3.55
N THR A 138 17.68 -11.94 2.45
CA THR A 138 17.13 -13.08 1.71
C THR A 138 17.78 -14.41 2.06
N GLY A 139 18.90 -14.38 2.76
CA GLY A 139 19.60 -15.58 3.21
C GLY A 139 20.58 -15.28 4.32
N SER A 140 20.77 -16.24 5.20
CA SER A 140 21.76 -16.19 6.29
C SER A 140 22.52 -17.50 6.31
N ARG A 141 23.83 -17.43 6.39
CA ARG A 141 24.73 -18.58 6.47
C ARG A 141 25.67 -18.41 7.67
N TYR A 142 25.81 -19.44 8.45
CA TYR A 142 26.81 -19.51 9.51
C TYR A 142 28.13 -20.05 8.93
N THR A 143 29.23 -19.43 9.30
CA THR A 143 30.57 -19.95 9.02
C THR A 143 31.00 -20.92 10.11
N ASP A 144 31.97 -21.77 9.83
CA ASP A 144 32.55 -22.71 10.82
C ASP A 144 33.21 -21.99 12.01
N GLU A 145 33.53 -20.70 11.86
CA GLU A 145 34.09 -19.82 12.90
C GLU A 145 33.04 -19.11 13.75
N GLY A 146 31.73 -19.33 13.48
CA GLY A 146 30.60 -18.77 14.22
C GLY A 146 30.10 -17.43 13.73
N ASP A 147 30.66 -16.89 12.64
CA ASP A 147 30.20 -15.65 12.02
C ASP A 147 28.97 -15.87 11.15
N THR A 148 28.10 -14.86 11.09
CA THR A 148 26.91 -14.88 10.25
C THR A 148 27.11 -14.02 9.01
N ILE A 149 26.99 -14.63 7.83
CA ILE A 149 27.00 -13.92 6.55
C ILE A 149 25.57 -13.79 6.05
N ASN A 150 25.09 -12.56 5.89
CA ASN A 150 23.76 -12.26 5.37
C ASN A 150 23.82 -11.86 3.90
N THR A 151 22.94 -12.44 3.10
CA THR A 151 22.68 -12.00 1.72
C THR A 151 21.59 -10.96 1.75
N ILE A 152 21.85 -9.80 1.16
CA ILE A 152 20.93 -8.66 1.16
C ILE A 152 20.46 -8.41 -0.28
N GLU A 153 19.14 -8.29 -0.45
CA GLU A 153 18.50 -7.84 -1.67
C GLU A 153 17.77 -6.51 -1.41
N TYR A 154 17.83 -5.60 -2.38
CA TYR A 154 17.17 -4.30 -2.25
C TYR A 154 15.85 -4.30 -2.99
N GLN A 155 14.75 -4.03 -2.27
CA GLN A 155 13.41 -3.91 -2.83
C GLN A 155 12.91 -2.45 -2.79
N ASN A 156 12.23 -2.04 -3.87
CA ASN A 156 11.58 -0.74 -3.91
C ASN A 156 10.21 -0.83 -3.24
N ILE A 157 9.95 0.10 -2.31
CA ILE A 157 8.67 0.21 -1.59
C ILE A 157 8.12 1.60 -1.77
N GLY A 158 6.86 1.70 -2.12
CA GLY A 158 6.16 2.94 -2.42
C GLY A 158 5.20 2.77 -3.58
N ILE A 159 5.14 3.73 -4.46
CA ILE A 159 4.25 3.77 -5.61
C ILE A 159 5.05 3.47 -6.87
N ILE A 160 4.61 2.48 -7.62
CA ILE A 160 5.12 2.15 -8.95
C ILE A 160 3.94 2.24 -9.91
N LEU A 161 4.05 3.08 -10.92
CA LEU A 161 3.06 3.18 -11.98
C LEU A 161 3.74 2.86 -13.31
N ARG A 162 3.31 1.77 -13.92
CA ARG A 162 3.67 1.39 -15.28
C ARG A 162 2.48 1.64 -16.17
N VAL A 163 2.69 2.31 -17.30
CA VAL A 163 1.60 2.67 -18.21
C VAL A 163 2.07 2.71 -19.66
N THR A 164 1.22 2.22 -20.55
CA THR A 164 1.38 2.34 -21.99
C THR A 164 0.09 2.91 -22.58
N PRO A 165 0.11 4.14 -23.13
CA PRO A 165 -1.05 4.74 -23.76
C PRO A 165 -1.14 4.42 -25.24
N PHE A 166 -2.37 4.28 -25.74
CA PHE A 166 -2.73 4.20 -27.14
C PHE A 166 -3.79 5.26 -27.47
N ILE A 167 -3.49 6.16 -28.40
CA ILE A 167 -4.46 7.14 -28.88
C ILE A 167 -5.15 6.57 -30.09
N THR A 168 -6.46 6.41 -30.02
CA THR A 168 -7.28 5.96 -31.15
C THR A 168 -7.56 7.11 -32.12
N GLN A 169 -7.95 6.80 -33.37
CA GLN A 169 -8.32 7.80 -34.37
C GLN A 169 -9.54 8.64 -33.97
N GLU A 170 -10.37 8.12 -33.06
CA GLU A 170 -11.55 8.80 -32.52
C GLU A 170 -11.22 9.77 -31.37
N GLY A 171 -9.94 9.90 -30.96
CA GLY A 171 -9.53 10.74 -29.86
C GLY A 171 -9.73 10.12 -28.48
N LEU A 172 -10.06 8.84 -28.41
CA LEU A 172 -10.05 8.07 -27.18
C LEU A 172 -8.63 7.65 -26.83
N VAL A 173 -8.33 7.55 -25.54
CA VAL A 173 -7.06 7.04 -25.02
C VAL A 173 -7.30 5.69 -24.38
N GLU A 174 -6.71 4.65 -24.94
CA GLU A 174 -6.62 3.34 -24.31
C GLU A 174 -5.32 3.27 -23.52
N LEU A 175 -5.40 2.82 -22.27
CA LEU A 175 -4.31 2.77 -21.32
C LEU A 175 -4.15 1.34 -20.82
N ILE A 176 -2.97 0.76 -21.03
CA ILE A 176 -2.54 -0.44 -20.32
C ILE A 176 -1.88 0.05 -19.04
N LEU A 177 -2.46 -0.28 -17.89
CA LEU A 177 -2.07 0.23 -16.58
C LEU A 177 -1.70 -0.90 -15.64
N ALA A 178 -0.54 -0.78 -15.01
CA ALA A 178 -0.10 -1.64 -13.90
C ALA A 178 0.35 -0.77 -12.71
N PRO A 179 -0.58 -0.16 -11.98
CA PRO A 179 -0.28 0.56 -10.76
C PRO A 179 -0.02 -0.41 -9.60
N GLU A 180 0.99 -0.09 -8.80
CA GLU A 180 1.33 -0.80 -7.57
C GLU A 180 1.61 0.21 -6.46
N ILE A 181 1.07 -0.04 -5.27
CA ILE A 181 1.39 0.68 -4.06
C ILE A 181 1.81 -0.31 -2.99
N SER A 182 2.95 -0.05 -2.36
CA SER A 182 3.46 -0.86 -1.27
C SER A 182 3.81 0.01 -0.07
N SER A 183 3.56 -0.49 1.12
CA SER A 183 3.83 0.18 2.38
C SER A 183 4.34 -0.80 3.44
N PHE A 184 5.08 -0.30 4.42
CA PHE A 184 5.42 -1.08 5.59
C PHE A 184 4.18 -1.33 6.44
N THR A 185 4.12 -2.52 7.03
CA THR A 185 3.21 -2.83 8.13
C THR A 185 3.99 -2.77 9.45
N ASP A 186 3.27 -2.69 10.57
CA ASP A 186 3.87 -2.78 11.91
C ASP A 186 4.26 -4.22 12.28
N GLU A 187 4.02 -5.17 11.36
CA GLU A 187 4.33 -6.58 11.55
C GLU A 187 5.77 -6.89 11.10
N SER A 188 6.42 -7.80 11.82
CA SER A 188 7.70 -8.37 11.44
C SER A 188 7.68 -9.89 11.61
N VAL A 189 8.39 -10.60 10.75
CA VAL A 189 8.52 -12.06 10.81
C VAL A 189 9.97 -12.40 11.16
N PRO A 190 10.21 -13.17 12.24
CA PRO A 190 11.55 -13.61 12.60
C PRO A 190 12.07 -14.63 11.57
N LEU A 191 13.19 -14.30 10.92
CA LEU A 191 13.89 -15.20 10.00
C LEU A 191 14.88 -16.11 10.73
N THR A 192 15.52 -15.59 11.76
CA THR A 192 16.44 -16.31 12.67
C THR A 192 16.33 -15.75 14.06
N ASN A 193 16.96 -16.37 15.06
CA ASN A 193 16.87 -15.98 16.47
C ASN A 193 17.17 -14.49 16.79
N ASN A 194 17.75 -13.73 15.84
CA ASN A 194 18.13 -12.32 16.06
C ASN A 194 17.85 -11.41 14.86
N VAL A 195 17.09 -11.86 13.86
CA VAL A 195 16.83 -11.07 12.64
C VAL A 195 15.35 -11.12 12.32
N ASP A 196 14.70 -9.97 12.43
CA ASP A 196 13.32 -9.76 12.03
C ASP A 196 13.27 -9.11 10.65
N THR A 197 12.38 -9.61 9.80
CA THR A 197 12.13 -9.05 8.47
C THR A 197 10.79 -8.33 8.48
N PRO A 198 10.72 -7.07 8.03
CA PRO A 198 9.47 -6.34 7.96
C PRO A 198 8.51 -6.96 6.94
N VAL A 199 7.23 -6.90 7.24
CA VAL A 199 6.14 -7.29 6.33
C VAL A 199 5.70 -6.06 5.52
N PHE A 200 5.37 -6.28 4.24
CA PHE A 200 4.90 -5.22 3.35
C PHE A 200 3.46 -5.50 2.92
N ALA A 201 2.62 -4.50 3.01
CA ALA A 201 1.33 -4.51 2.37
C ALA A 201 1.49 -4.06 0.91
N ILE A 202 0.99 -4.85 -0.04
CA ILE A 202 1.05 -4.55 -1.46
C ILE A 202 -0.37 -4.50 -2.01
N ARG A 203 -0.66 -3.48 -2.79
CA ARG A 203 -1.90 -3.30 -3.54
C ARG A 203 -1.53 -3.04 -4.99
N SER A 204 -1.94 -3.91 -5.89
CA SER A 204 -1.65 -3.80 -7.32
C SER A 204 -2.88 -4.12 -8.15
N ALA A 205 -2.92 -3.60 -9.36
CA ALA A 205 -3.93 -3.91 -10.35
C ALA A 205 -3.30 -3.91 -11.74
N ASP A 206 -3.67 -4.89 -12.57
CA ASP A 206 -3.32 -4.93 -13.98
C ASP A 206 -4.61 -4.80 -14.78
N THR A 207 -4.72 -3.76 -15.59
CA THR A 207 -5.95 -3.49 -16.31
C THR A 207 -5.72 -2.72 -17.64
N VAL A 208 -6.68 -2.85 -18.54
CA VAL A 208 -6.74 -2.05 -19.76
C VAL A 208 -8.03 -1.24 -19.72
N VAL A 209 -7.90 0.08 -19.82
CA VAL A 209 -9.04 0.98 -19.77
C VAL A 209 -9.03 1.91 -20.97
N ARG A 210 -10.22 2.31 -21.44
CA ARG A 210 -10.40 3.27 -22.51
C ARG A 210 -11.19 4.45 -21.98
N THR A 211 -10.67 5.65 -22.17
CA THR A 211 -11.31 6.89 -21.70
C THR A 211 -11.16 8.02 -22.70
N PRO A 212 -12.16 8.90 -22.84
CA PRO A 212 -12.01 10.15 -23.56
C PRO A 212 -10.97 11.06 -22.90
N ASN A 213 -10.34 11.92 -23.70
CA ASN A 213 -9.38 12.89 -23.19
C ASN A 213 -10.02 13.79 -22.12
N GLY A 214 -9.32 13.98 -20.99
CA GLY A 214 -9.75 14.83 -19.89
C GLY A 214 -10.78 14.20 -18.95
N GLN A 215 -11.21 12.97 -19.18
CA GLN A 215 -12.12 12.25 -18.28
C GLN A 215 -11.36 11.36 -17.29
N THR A 216 -11.99 11.10 -16.17
CA THR A 216 -11.50 10.20 -15.13
C THR A 216 -12.28 8.90 -15.16
N VAL A 217 -11.58 7.77 -15.06
CA VAL A 217 -12.16 6.43 -14.97
C VAL A 217 -11.71 5.77 -13.67
N VAL A 218 -12.62 5.05 -13.01
CA VAL A 218 -12.28 4.24 -11.83
C VAL A 218 -11.85 2.86 -12.32
N ILE A 219 -10.63 2.47 -11.99
CA ILE A 219 -10.04 1.20 -12.43
C ILE A 219 -10.25 0.06 -11.43
N GLY A 220 -10.54 0.39 -10.17
CA GLY A 220 -10.79 -0.61 -9.15
C GLY A 220 -10.96 0.02 -7.78
N GLY A 221 -11.38 -0.79 -6.83
CA GLY A 221 -11.51 -0.43 -5.43
C GLY A 221 -11.77 -1.68 -4.59
N MET A 222 -11.42 -1.62 -3.32
CA MET A 222 -11.67 -2.65 -2.33
C MET A 222 -12.24 -1.99 -1.08
N MET A 223 -13.21 -2.65 -0.48
CA MET A 223 -13.72 -2.32 0.85
C MET A 223 -13.52 -3.55 1.72
N GLU A 224 -12.91 -3.34 2.86
CA GLU A 224 -12.71 -4.36 3.87
C GLU A 224 -13.32 -3.86 5.18
N ASP A 225 -14.12 -4.69 5.82
CA ASP A 225 -14.71 -4.44 7.13
C ASP A 225 -14.28 -5.57 8.06
N SER A 226 -13.66 -5.22 9.19
CA SER A 226 -13.19 -6.18 10.19
C SER A 226 -13.76 -5.80 11.54
N ASN A 227 -14.55 -6.70 12.14
CA ASN A 227 -15.10 -6.54 13.47
C ASN A 227 -14.52 -7.63 14.39
N LEU A 228 -13.83 -7.20 15.44
CA LEU A 228 -13.30 -8.08 16.47
C LEU A 228 -14.00 -7.76 17.80
N GLU A 229 -14.77 -8.71 18.30
CA GLU A 229 -15.38 -8.63 19.62
C GLU A 229 -14.73 -9.66 20.55
N THR A 230 -14.13 -9.18 21.65
CA THR A 230 -13.52 -10.05 22.66
C THR A 230 -14.23 -9.83 23.98
N VAL A 231 -14.84 -10.87 24.52
CA VAL A 231 -15.51 -10.83 25.83
C VAL A 231 -14.75 -11.72 26.81
N THR A 232 -14.21 -11.11 27.86
CA THR A 232 -13.56 -11.82 28.98
C THR A 232 -14.43 -11.67 30.22
N LYS A 233 -14.96 -12.78 30.73
CA LYS A 233 -15.89 -12.77 31.88
C LYS A 233 -15.65 -13.96 32.81
N VAL A 234 -16.02 -13.79 34.08
CA VAL A 234 -16.10 -14.92 35.01
C VAL A 234 -17.36 -15.73 34.69
N PRO A 235 -17.24 -17.06 34.47
CA PRO A 235 -18.41 -17.91 34.18
C PRO A 235 -19.48 -17.74 35.27
N LEU A 236 -20.75 -17.66 34.88
CA LEU A 236 -21.94 -17.47 35.70
C LEU A 236 -22.13 -16.06 36.29
N LEU A 237 -21.07 -15.37 36.75
CA LEU A 237 -21.18 -14.02 37.32
C LEU A 237 -21.19 -12.93 36.23
N GLY A 238 -20.46 -13.12 35.18
CA GLY A 238 -20.39 -12.18 34.05
C GLY A 238 -21.63 -12.19 33.14
N ASP A 239 -22.60 -13.06 33.38
CA ASP A 239 -23.88 -13.13 32.65
C ASP A 239 -25.03 -12.41 33.39
N ILE A 240 -24.79 -11.95 34.59
CA ILE A 240 -25.72 -11.15 35.41
C ILE A 240 -25.55 -9.68 35.10
#